data_760e45d4e9abaf7d87a64dd9c858ecbc
#
_entry.id   760e45d4e9abaf7d87a64dd9c858ecbc
#
_cell.length_a   1.000
_cell.length_b   1.000
_cell.length_c   1.000
_cell.angle_alpha   90.00
_cell.angle_beta   90.00
_cell.angle_gamma   90.00
#
_symmetry.space_group_name_H-M   'P 1'
#
loop_
_entity.id
_entity.type
_entity.pdbx_description
1 polymer ?
#
loop_
_entity_poly.entity_id
_entity_poly.type
_entity_poly.pdbx_seq_one_letter_code
_entity_poly.pdbx_strand_id
1 'polypeptide(L)'
;KSSTSRHLTEYWHAEMELAWADFDTIIKYGEELLKFIVKKVLAERQDELKIIERDPKLLEPTVKKPFVRMTYDDALKILKDKCQMDVPWGKDLRTIEEEKLTKLYDVPVIVTHYPKKVKAFYMTEDPERPEVVQCCDFLAPEGHGEIIGGSHREHDIEKVKKRLIEDGED
;
A
#
# COMPACT_ATOMS: atom_id res chain seq x y z
N LYS A 1 20.59 -3.29 5.15
CA LYS A 1 20.95 -3.91 3.86
C LYS A 1 19.81 -4.80 3.43
N SER A 2 19.04 -4.42 2.43
CA SER A 2 17.99 -5.27 1.86
C SER A 2 18.61 -6.29 0.92
N SER A 3 18.17 -7.54 1.00
CA SER A 3 18.61 -8.63 0.12
C SER A 3 17.55 -9.06 -0.88
N THR A 4 16.50 -8.24 -1.09
CA THR A 4 15.42 -8.52 -2.03
C THR A 4 15.71 -7.90 -3.39
N SER A 5 15.19 -8.51 -4.47
CA SER A 5 15.36 -8.03 -5.85
C SER A 5 14.63 -6.72 -6.15
N ARG A 6 13.67 -6.31 -5.32
CA ARG A 6 12.83 -5.13 -5.53
C ARG A 6 13.23 -3.88 -4.73
N HIS A 7 14.20 -4.00 -3.80
CA HIS A 7 14.64 -2.88 -2.98
C HIS A 7 15.95 -2.29 -3.48
N LEU A 8 15.97 -0.97 -3.59
CA LEU A 8 17.20 -0.24 -3.86
C LEU A 8 18.13 -0.26 -2.63
N THR A 9 19.42 -0.14 -2.86
CA THR A 9 20.42 -0.02 -1.78
C THR A 9 20.26 1.28 -1.01
N GLU A 10 19.86 2.34 -1.70
CA GLU A 10 19.60 3.67 -1.20
C GLU A 10 18.43 4.29 -1.98
N TYR A 11 17.57 5.03 -1.32
CA TYR A 11 16.45 5.74 -1.95
C TYR A 11 16.09 7.01 -1.17
N TRP A 12 15.41 7.93 -1.83
CA TRP A 12 14.82 9.09 -1.18
C TRP A 12 13.44 8.73 -0.67
N HIS A 13 13.24 8.91 0.64
CA HIS A 13 11.93 8.69 1.26
C HIS A 13 11.15 10.00 1.28
N ALA A 14 9.98 10.03 0.64
CA ALA A 14 9.07 11.16 0.69
C ALA A 14 7.93 10.83 1.66
N GLU A 15 7.76 11.65 2.68
CA GLU A 15 6.72 11.49 3.70
C GLU A 15 5.80 12.71 3.70
N MET A 16 4.50 12.47 3.95
CA MET A 16 3.49 13.52 4.06
C MET A 16 2.60 13.23 5.27
N GLU A 17 2.50 14.20 6.16
CA GLU A 17 1.50 14.23 7.23
C GLU A 17 0.49 15.34 6.93
N LEU A 18 -0.79 15.00 6.91
CA LEU A 18 -1.86 15.95 6.59
C LEU A 18 -2.79 16.13 7.79
N ALA A 19 -2.75 17.29 8.41
CA ALA A 19 -3.64 17.61 9.51
C ALA A 19 -5.10 17.73 9.05
N TRP A 20 -6.04 17.30 9.92
CA TRP A 20 -7.50 17.42 9.71
C TRP A 20 -8.04 16.65 8.49
N ALA A 21 -7.27 15.69 7.95
CA ALA A 21 -7.69 14.83 6.88
C ALA A 21 -8.28 13.52 7.41
N ASP A 22 -9.31 13.03 6.75
CA ASP A 22 -9.82 11.68 6.96
C ASP A 22 -9.05 10.63 6.14
N PHE A 23 -9.36 9.38 6.39
CA PHE A 23 -8.69 8.25 5.74
C PHE A 23 -8.88 8.24 4.22
N ASP A 24 -10.08 8.56 3.73
CA ASP A 24 -10.36 8.61 2.29
C ASP A 24 -9.57 9.73 1.58
N THR A 25 -9.38 10.84 2.26
CA THR A 25 -8.54 11.95 1.77
C THR A 25 -7.10 11.51 1.58
N ILE A 26 -6.52 10.76 2.52
CA ILE A 26 -5.15 10.23 2.40
C ILE A 26 -5.03 9.27 1.21
N ILE A 27 -5.98 8.37 1.04
CA ILE A 27 -6.02 7.46 -0.11
C ILE A 27 -6.06 8.23 -1.43
N LYS A 28 -6.91 9.27 -1.51
CA LYS A 28 -7.02 10.12 -2.70
C LYS A 28 -5.70 10.82 -3.03
N TYR A 29 -5.03 11.41 -2.04
CA TYR A 29 -3.72 12.05 -2.25
C TYR A 29 -2.67 11.06 -2.73
N GLY A 30 -2.60 9.86 -2.16
CA GLY A 30 -1.69 8.80 -2.61
C GLY A 30 -1.93 8.41 -4.08
N GLU A 31 -3.20 8.23 -4.46
CA GLU A 31 -3.56 7.93 -5.86
C GLU A 31 -3.19 9.07 -6.81
N GLU A 32 -3.50 10.32 -6.45
CA GLU A 32 -3.17 11.51 -7.26
C GLU A 32 -1.65 11.71 -7.38
N LEU A 33 -0.90 11.49 -6.30
CA LEU A 33 0.57 11.57 -6.31
C LEU A 33 1.18 10.57 -7.29
N LEU A 34 0.78 9.31 -7.23
CA LEU A 34 1.30 8.27 -8.14
C LEU A 34 0.94 8.58 -9.60
N LYS A 35 -0.29 8.98 -9.88
CA LYS A 35 -0.71 9.42 -11.22
C LYS A 35 0.11 10.60 -11.72
N PHE A 36 0.37 11.58 -10.87
CA PHE A 36 1.18 12.75 -11.20
C PHE A 36 2.62 12.35 -11.55
N ILE A 37 3.27 11.52 -10.69
CA ILE A 37 4.64 11.06 -10.91
C ILE A 37 4.74 10.28 -12.22
N VAL A 38 3.89 9.28 -12.42
CA VAL A 38 3.93 8.44 -13.63
C VAL A 38 3.64 9.27 -14.89
N LYS A 39 2.69 10.21 -14.83
CA LYS A 39 2.42 11.15 -15.94
C LYS A 39 3.65 11.98 -16.29
N LYS A 40 4.37 12.49 -15.29
CA LYS A 40 5.60 13.25 -15.51
C LYS A 40 6.72 12.38 -16.10
N VAL A 41 6.91 11.18 -15.59
CA VAL A 41 7.89 10.22 -16.12
C VAL A 41 7.61 9.92 -17.59
N LEU A 42 6.35 9.62 -17.93
CA LEU A 42 5.95 9.37 -19.32
C LEU A 42 6.17 10.56 -20.24
N ALA A 43 6.02 11.79 -19.74
CA ALA A 43 6.19 13.00 -20.54
C ALA A 43 7.65 13.44 -20.68
N GLU A 44 8.47 13.27 -19.65
CA GLU A 44 9.76 13.96 -19.51
C GLU A 44 10.97 13.02 -19.45
N ARG A 45 10.77 11.67 -19.35
CA ARG A 45 11.85 10.68 -19.11
C ARG A 45 11.85 9.51 -20.10
N GLN A 46 11.53 9.79 -21.35
CA GLN A 46 11.47 8.76 -22.39
C GLN A 46 12.85 8.13 -22.70
N ASP A 47 13.91 8.88 -22.59
CA ASP A 47 15.25 8.36 -22.86
C ASP A 47 15.76 7.51 -21.69
N GLU A 48 15.47 7.92 -20.45
CA GLU A 48 15.76 7.11 -19.27
C GLU A 48 14.97 5.79 -19.26
N LEU A 49 13.69 5.81 -19.67
CA LEU A 49 12.88 4.60 -19.81
C LEU A 49 13.48 3.64 -20.84
N LYS A 50 14.01 4.16 -21.96
CA LYS A 50 14.74 3.32 -22.96
C LYS A 50 16.01 2.72 -22.39
N ILE A 51 16.79 3.49 -21.61
CA ILE A 51 18.04 3.01 -21.00
C ILE A 51 17.79 1.83 -20.07
N ILE A 52 16.70 1.87 -19.28
CA ILE A 52 16.31 0.80 -18.37
C ILE A 52 15.41 -0.26 -19.03
N GLU A 53 15.23 -0.19 -20.36
CA GLU A 53 14.41 -1.11 -21.15
C GLU A 53 12.95 -1.21 -20.66
N ARG A 54 12.40 -0.12 -20.11
CA ARG A 54 11.02 -0.06 -19.61
C ARG A 54 10.05 0.33 -20.72
N ASP A 55 9.08 -0.53 -21.02
CA ASP A 55 8.00 -0.20 -21.97
C ASP A 55 7.05 0.85 -21.35
N PRO A 56 6.96 2.07 -21.93
CA PRO A 56 6.05 3.11 -21.43
C PRO A 56 4.57 2.70 -21.42
N LYS A 57 4.16 1.79 -22.31
CA LYS A 57 2.77 1.32 -22.39
C LYS A 57 2.31 0.60 -21.13
N LEU A 58 3.23 -0.02 -20.39
CA LEU A 58 2.93 -0.69 -19.12
C LEU A 58 2.66 0.30 -17.97
N LEU A 59 3.11 1.55 -18.12
CA LEU A 59 2.87 2.63 -17.16
C LEU A 59 1.57 3.42 -17.44
N GLU A 60 1.11 3.42 -18.69
CA GLU A 60 -0.07 4.21 -19.11
C GLU A 60 -1.35 3.88 -18.33
N PRO A 61 -1.67 2.61 -17.97
CA PRO A 61 -2.87 2.30 -17.20
C PRO A 61 -2.93 3.03 -15.86
N THR A 62 -1.79 3.18 -15.18
CA THR A 62 -1.69 3.92 -13.91
C THR A 62 -2.19 5.37 -14.02
N VAL A 63 -2.01 6.01 -15.18
CA VAL A 63 -2.48 7.38 -15.42
C VAL A 63 -3.93 7.41 -15.90
N LYS A 64 -4.31 6.45 -16.76
CA LYS A 64 -5.58 6.48 -17.51
C LYS A 64 -6.76 5.84 -16.76
N LYS A 65 -6.50 4.92 -15.82
CA LYS A 65 -7.54 4.14 -15.13
C LYS A 65 -7.62 4.50 -13.65
N PRO A 66 -8.76 4.25 -12.98
CA PRO A 66 -8.83 4.26 -11.53
C PRO A 66 -7.98 3.12 -10.96
N PHE A 67 -7.42 3.31 -9.76
CA PHE A 67 -6.77 2.24 -9.02
C PHE A 67 -7.79 1.25 -8.47
N VAL A 68 -7.39 0.00 -8.34
CA VAL A 68 -8.22 -1.02 -7.70
C VAL A 68 -8.15 -0.82 -6.18
N ARG A 69 -9.29 -0.67 -5.52
CA ARG A 69 -9.39 -0.58 -4.06
C ARG A 69 -10.06 -1.84 -3.52
N MET A 70 -9.51 -2.40 -2.46
CA MET A 70 -10.05 -3.56 -1.79
C MET A 70 -9.67 -3.58 -0.31
N THR A 71 -10.44 -4.29 0.50
CA THR A 71 -10.06 -4.56 1.89
C THR A 71 -9.04 -5.69 1.95
N TYR A 72 -8.36 -5.83 3.09
CA TYR A 72 -7.50 -6.97 3.36
C TYR A 72 -8.27 -8.31 3.25
N ASP A 73 -9.51 -8.37 3.73
CA ASP A 73 -10.35 -9.56 3.61
C ASP A 73 -10.62 -9.93 2.14
N ASP A 74 -10.91 -8.93 1.28
CA ASP A 74 -11.09 -9.14 -0.16
C ASP A 74 -9.79 -9.62 -0.82
N ALA A 75 -8.64 -9.06 -0.42
CA ALA A 75 -7.34 -9.47 -0.91
C ALA A 75 -7.06 -10.94 -0.58
N LEU A 76 -7.34 -11.40 0.67
CA LEU A 76 -7.20 -12.79 1.06
C LEU A 76 -8.10 -13.72 0.23
N LYS A 77 -9.35 -13.31 0.01
CA LYS A 77 -10.28 -14.06 -0.82
C LYS A 77 -9.79 -14.20 -2.27
N ILE A 78 -9.31 -13.10 -2.86
CA ILE A 78 -8.75 -13.12 -4.22
C ILE A 78 -7.51 -13.99 -4.30
N LEU A 79 -6.61 -13.93 -3.31
CA LEU A 79 -5.41 -14.78 -3.24
C LEU A 79 -5.80 -16.26 -3.18
N LYS A 80 -6.80 -16.62 -2.38
CA LYS A 80 -7.31 -17.99 -2.30
C LYS A 80 -7.94 -18.45 -3.61
N ASP A 81 -8.88 -17.68 -4.16
CA ASP A 81 -9.73 -18.11 -5.28
C ASP A 81 -8.97 -18.07 -6.62
N LYS A 82 -8.10 -17.07 -6.84
CA LYS A 82 -7.42 -16.87 -8.12
C LYS A 82 -5.94 -17.27 -8.12
N CYS A 83 -5.27 -17.22 -6.96
CA CYS A 83 -3.85 -17.52 -6.86
C CYS A 83 -3.57 -18.85 -6.15
N GLN A 84 -4.59 -19.55 -5.66
CA GLN A 84 -4.48 -20.80 -4.89
C GLN A 84 -3.59 -20.65 -3.64
N MET A 85 -3.63 -19.47 -3.02
CA MET A 85 -2.89 -19.14 -1.81
C MET A 85 -3.84 -18.95 -0.64
N ASP A 86 -3.79 -19.87 0.31
CA ASP A 86 -4.59 -19.79 1.54
C ASP A 86 -3.76 -19.11 2.65
N VAL A 87 -3.95 -17.80 2.80
CA VAL A 87 -3.26 -16.98 3.80
C VAL A 87 -4.16 -16.85 5.02
N PRO A 88 -3.72 -17.30 6.23
CA PRO A 88 -4.52 -17.16 7.44
C PRO A 88 -4.75 -15.68 7.77
N TRP A 89 -5.99 -15.34 8.17
CA TRP A 89 -6.31 -14.00 8.64
C TRP A 89 -5.45 -13.58 9.83
N GLY A 90 -5.07 -12.33 9.90
CA GLY A 90 -4.24 -11.80 10.98
C GLY A 90 -2.73 -11.84 10.71
N LYS A 91 -2.32 -12.18 9.47
CA LYS A 91 -0.93 -12.07 9.00
C LYS A 91 -0.79 -10.91 8.03
N ASP A 92 0.35 -10.23 8.05
CA ASP A 92 0.66 -9.23 7.03
C ASP A 92 0.87 -9.91 5.67
N LEU A 93 0.56 -9.19 4.58
CA LEU A 93 0.88 -9.64 3.24
C LEU A 93 2.39 -9.51 3.02
N ARG A 94 3.02 -10.62 2.67
CA ARG A 94 4.45 -10.65 2.37
C ARG A 94 4.68 -10.43 0.88
N THR A 95 5.92 -10.26 0.51
CA THR A 95 6.34 -10.06 -0.89
C THR A 95 5.68 -11.02 -1.89
N ILE A 96 5.51 -12.30 -1.50
CA ILE A 96 4.95 -13.31 -2.41
C ILE A 96 3.42 -13.14 -2.60
N GLU A 97 2.71 -12.79 -1.54
CA GLU A 97 1.26 -12.51 -1.59
C GLU A 97 0.99 -11.25 -2.41
N GLU A 98 1.75 -10.17 -2.15
CA GLU A 98 1.66 -8.92 -2.92
C GLU A 98 1.98 -9.13 -4.40
N GLU A 99 3.04 -9.86 -4.72
CA GLU A 99 3.41 -10.20 -6.10
C GLU A 99 2.29 -10.94 -6.83
N LYS A 100 1.71 -11.95 -6.19
CA LYS A 100 0.62 -12.71 -6.78
C LYS A 100 -0.64 -11.88 -6.99
N LEU A 101 -0.99 -11.05 -6.00
CA LEU A 101 -2.15 -10.19 -6.07
C LEU A 101 -2.01 -9.14 -7.18
N THR A 102 -0.88 -8.45 -7.23
CA THR A 102 -0.65 -7.34 -8.17
C THR A 102 -0.47 -7.77 -9.62
N LYS A 103 0.01 -9.01 -9.88
CA LYS A 103 0.04 -9.59 -11.22
C LYS A 103 -1.34 -9.81 -11.86
N LEU A 104 -2.42 -9.73 -11.09
CA LEU A 104 -3.79 -9.82 -11.61
C LEU A 104 -4.29 -8.50 -12.22
N TYR A 105 -3.56 -7.40 -12.04
CA TYR A 105 -4.00 -6.06 -12.39
C TYR A 105 -2.92 -5.30 -13.17
N ASP A 106 -3.36 -4.41 -14.07
CA ASP A 106 -2.50 -3.51 -14.84
C ASP A 106 -2.41 -2.09 -14.22
N VAL A 107 -3.02 -1.89 -13.07
CA VAL A 107 -3.02 -0.65 -12.28
C VAL A 107 -2.59 -0.93 -10.85
N PRO A 108 -2.14 0.07 -10.08
CA PRO A 108 -1.89 -0.11 -8.65
C PRO A 108 -3.12 -0.62 -7.90
N VAL A 109 -2.88 -1.46 -6.91
CA VAL A 109 -3.89 -2.00 -5.99
C VAL A 109 -3.72 -1.33 -4.64
N ILE A 110 -4.80 -0.81 -4.07
CA ILE A 110 -4.84 -0.22 -2.73
C ILE A 110 -5.52 -1.23 -1.82
N VAL A 111 -4.76 -1.83 -0.92
CA VAL A 111 -5.29 -2.75 0.10
C VAL A 111 -5.46 -1.98 1.41
N THR A 112 -6.64 -2.07 2.02
CA THR A 112 -7.00 -1.30 3.22
C THR A 112 -7.44 -2.19 4.36
N HIS A 113 -7.53 -1.63 5.57
CA HIS A 113 -8.13 -2.28 6.75
C HIS A 113 -7.43 -3.59 7.12
N TYR A 114 -6.10 -3.52 7.27
CA TYR A 114 -5.32 -4.65 7.78
C TYR A 114 -5.62 -4.93 9.25
N PRO A 115 -5.39 -6.18 9.71
CA PRO A 115 -5.51 -6.52 11.11
C PRO A 115 -4.61 -5.65 12.00
N LYS A 116 -5.16 -5.10 13.08
CA LYS A 116 -4.43 -4.18 13.96
C LYS A 116 -3.15 -4.78 14.57
N LYS A 117 -3.11 -6.10 14.75
CA LYS A 117 -1.97 -6.82 15.33
C LYS A 117 -0.70 -6.85 14.47
N VAL A 118 -0.83 -6.55 13.16
CA VAL A 118 0.30 -6.55 12.22
C VAL A 118 0.65 -5.17 11.73
N LYS A 119 0.00 -4.14 12.25
CA LYS A 119 0.23 -2.73 11.90
C LYS A 119 0.58 -1.92 13.15
N ALA A 120 1.22 -0.77 12.95
CA ALA A 120 1.79 0.05 14.01
C ALA A 120 0.72 0.58 15.00
N PHE A 121 1.10 0.74 16.25
CA PHE A 121 0.26 1.15 17.38
C PHE A 121 -0.46 2.50 17.18
N TYR A 122 0.13 3.38 16.39
CA TYR A 122 -0.40 4.73 16.12
C TYR A 122 -1.49 4.78 15.06
N MET A 123 -1.86 3.68 14.44
CA MET A 123 -2.90 3.63 13.43
C MET A 123 -4.27 3.53 14.09
N THR A 124 -5.21 4.39 13.67
CA THR A 124 -6.57 4.43 14.21
C THR A 124 -7.32 3.13 13.93
N GLU A 125 -7.94 2.56 14.95
CA GLU A 125 -8.85 1.42 14.78
C GLU A 125 -10.06 1.83 13.94
N ASP A 126 -10.56 0.91 13.11
CA ASP A 126 -11.81 1.15 12.40
C ASP A 126 -12.98 1.15 13.39
N PRO A 127 -13.87 2.18 13.35
CA PRO A 127 -14.94 2.31 14.34
C PRO A 127 -16.00 1.21 14.27
N GLU A 128 -16.19 0.57 13.12
CA GLU A 128 -17.15 -0.51 12.92
C GLU A 128 -16.50 -1.90 13.13
N ARG A 129 -15.19 -1.97 12.93
CA ARG A 129 -14.41 -3.22 13.00
C ARG A 129 -13.09 -2.99 13.77
N PRO A 130 -13.12 -2.91 15.09
CA PRO A 130 -11.94 -2.56 15.90
C PRO A 130 -10.78 -3.58 15.85
N GLU A 131 -10.97 -4.74 15.22
CA GLU A 131 -9.91 -5.70 14.95
C GLU A 131 -9.03 -5.33 13.75
N VAL A 132 -9.42 -4.31 12.95
CA VAL A 132 -8.64 -3.75 11.84
C VAL A 132 -8.36 -2.27 12.06
N VAL A 133 -7.41 -1.73 11.31
CA VAL A 133 -7.02 -0.31 11.38
C VAL A 133 -7.27 0.41 10.06
N GLN A 134 -7.51 1.71 10.11
CA GLN A 134 -7.64 2.59 8.94
C GLN A 134 -6.25 2.85 8.34
N CYS A 135 -5.73 1.86 7.64
CA CYS A 135 -4.46 1.92 6.92
C CYS A 135 -4.63 1.49 5.47
N CYS A 136 -3.68 1.87 4.65
CA CYS A 136 -3.64 1.48 3.24
C CYS A 136 -2.20 1.23 2.79
N ASP A 137 -2.01 0.17 2.02
CA ASP A 137 -0.80 -0.10 1.27
C ASP A 137 -1.11 0.02 -0.21
N PHE A 138 -0.36 0.86 -0.93
CA PHE A 138 -0.42 0.98 -2.38
C PHE A 138 0.59 0.02 -2.99
N LEU A 139 0.10 -0.96 -3.69
CA LEU A 139 0.91 -2.01 -4.31
C LEU A 139 1.04 -1.72 -5.81
N ALA A 140 2.28 -1.61 -6.29
CA ALA A 140 2.54 -1.42 -7.72
C ALA A 140 2.21 -2.68 -8.53
N PRO A 141 1.67 -2.52 -9.75
CA PRO A 141 1.35 -3.66 -10.62
C PRO A 141 2.58 -4.48 -10.99
N GLU A 142 2.39 -5.57 -11.73
CA GLU A 142 3.46 -6.44 -12.25
C GLU A 142 4.27 -7.18 -11.16
N GLY A 143 3.84 -7.15 -9.90
CA GLY A 143 4.54 -7.84 -8.81
C GLY A 143 5.61 -7.00 -8.11
N HIS A 144 5.64 -5.69 -8.34
CA HIS A 144 6.63 -4.82 -7.68
C HIS A 144 6.37 -4.60 -6.19
N GLY A 145 5.12 -4.83 -5.71
CA GLY A 145 4.76 -4.76 -4.29
C GLY A 145 4.56 -3.34 -3.78
N GLU A 146 4.65 -3.16 -2.46
CA GLU A 146 4.34 -1.90 -1.78
C GLU A 146 5.25 -0.75 -2.21
N ILE A 147 4.63 0.40 -2.52
CA ILE A 147 5.29 1.66 -2.89
C ILE A 147 4.87 2.84 -2.02
N ILE A 148 3.71 2.78 -1.37
CA ILE A 148 3.26 3.74 -0.35
C ILE A 148 2.57 2.96 0.75
N GLY A 149 2.96 3.19 2.00
CA GLY A 149 2.21 2.82 3.18
C GLY A 149 1.61 4.07 3.83
N GLY A 150 0.37 4.00 4.29
CA GLY A 150 -0.30 5.13 4.92
C GLY A 150 -1.37 4.72 5.92
N SER A 151 -1.73 5.65 6.81
CA SER A 151 -2.80 5.41 7.78
C SER A 151 -3.42 6.69 8.29
N HIS A 152 -4.62 6.58 8.82
CA HIS A 152 -5.17 7.57 9.73
C HIS A 152 -4.48 7.44 11.09
N ARG A 153 -3.98 8.56 11.63
CA ARG A 153 -3.27 8.58 12.91
C ARG A 153 -4.24 8.66 14.08
N GLU A 154 -4.03 7.81 15.10
CA GLU A 154 -4.80 7.91 16.35
C GLU A 154 -4.40 9.18 17.08
N HIS A 155 -5.39 9.97 17.46
CA HIS A 155 -5.23 11.25 18.16
C HIS A 155 -5.66 11.19 19.63
N ASP A 156 -6.32 10.12 20.06
CA ASP A 156 -6.69 9.89 21.46
C ASP A 156 -5.50 9.27 22.20
N ILE A 157 -4.91 10.06 23.10
CA ILE A 157 -3.71 9.65 23.86
C ILE A 157 -3.94 8.38 24.70
N GLU A 158 -5.15 8.16 25.22
CA GLU A 158 -5.44 6.99 26.04
C GLU A 158 -5.53 5.72 25.17
N LYS A 159 -6.03 5.84 23.95
CA LYS A 159 -6.01 4.74 22.97
C LYS A 159 -4.58 4.42 22.53
N VAL A 160 -3.77 5.44 22.26
CA VAL A 160 -2.34 5.25 21.90
C VAL A 160 -1.59 4.53 23.03
N LYS A 161 -1.73 4.98 24.28
CA LYS A 161 -1.11 4.32 25.45
C LYS A 161 -1.56 2.87 25.59
N LYS A 162 -2.86 2.62 25.45
CA LYS A 162 -3.41 1.27 25.51
C LYS A 162 -2.78 0.37 24.48
N ARG A 163 -2.65 0.85 23.24
CA ARG A 163 -2.02 0.10 22.13
C ARG A 163 -0.54 -0.18 22.39
N LEU A 164 0.22 0.78 22.89
CA LEU A 164 1.62 0.58 23.25
C LEU A 164 1.77 -0.55 24.27
N ILE A 165 0.92 -0.56 25.32
CA ILE A 165 0.93 -1.62 26.32
C ILE A 165 0.54 -2.98 25.71
N GLU A 166 -0.48 -3.03 24.84
CA GLU A 166 -0.91 -4.25 24.14
C GLU A 166 0.20 -4.82 23.23
N ASP A 167 1.00 -3.95 22.61
CA ASP A 167 2.10 -4.31 21.72
C ASP A 167 3.41 -4.63 22.49
N GLY A 168 3.41 -4.45 23.83
CA GLY A 168 4.54 -4.76 24.72
C GLY A 168 5.63 -3.67 24.74
N GLU A 169 5.28 -2.46 24.35
CA GLU A 169 6.14 -1.28 24.46
C GLU A 169 5.91 -0.61 25.81
N ASP A 170 7.00 -0.23 26.51
CA ASP A 170 6.99 0.45 27.82
C ASP A 170 6.85 1.97 27.69
#